data_1bfcfc863c15e30dea46852defc5349d
#
_entry.id   1bfcfc863c15e30dea46852defc5349d
#
_cell.length_a   1.000
_cell.length_b   1.000
_cell.length_c   1.000
_cell.angle_alpha   90.00
_cell.angle_beta   90.00
_cell.angle_gamma   90.00
#
_symmetry.space_group_name_H-M   'P 1'
#
loop_
_entity.id
_entity.type
_entity.pdbx_description
1 polymer ?
#
loop_
_entity_poly.entity_id
_entity_poly.type
_entity_poly.pdbx_seq_one_letter_code
_entity_poly.pdbx_strand_id
1 'polypeptide(L)'
;MAQINFGGVEEKVVTREEFPLEKAREVLRDETIAVIGYGVQGPGQSLNLKDNGFNVIVGQREGSKSWDKAVADGWVPGKTLFGIEEAARRATIIQYLLSDAGQIAVWPTIEKHLAPGKALYFSHGFGITYKERTGIVPPADVDVILVAPKGSGTSLRRMFIEGRGLNSSYAVFQDATGRAFERVVALGIGVGSGYLFETDFKREVYSDLTGERGTLMGAIQGIFAAQYDTLRAHGHTPPEAFNETVEELTQSLMPLVAENGMDWMYANCSTTAQRGALDWWKRFRDATKPVFEELYGEVAAGNEAQRSIDLNSKPDYREKLNEELREMRESEMWQTGAVVRKLRPENN
;
A
#
# COMPACT_ATOMS: atom_id res chain seq x y z
N MET A 1 16.91 -11.36 -14.26
CA MET A 1 16.12 -10.11 -14.31
C MET A 1 15.88 -9.79 -15.78
N ALA A 2 14.62 -9.70 -16.19
CA ALA A 2 14.29 -9.24 -17.53
C ALA A 2 14.53 -7.73 -17.64
N GLN A 3 14.94 -7.30 -18.85
CA GLN A 3 14.89 -5.89 -19.23
C GLN A 3 13.63 -5.69 -20.07
N ILE A 4 12.77 -4.79 -19.62
CA ILE A 4 11.49 -4.51 -20.27
C ILE A 4 11.45 -3.03 -20.64
N ASN A 5 11.01 -2.75 -21.87
CA ASN A 5 10.83 -1.39 -22.35
C ASN A 5 9.49 -0.81 -21.85
N PHE A 6 9.55 0.19 -21.00
CA PHE A 6 8.40 0.93 -20.49
C PHE A 6 8.29 2.30 -21.17
N GLY A 7 7.67 2.33 -22.34
CA GLY A 7 7.43 3.57 -23.05
C GLY A 7 8.70 4.28 -23.55
N GLY A 8 9.74 3.53 -23.90
CA GLY A 8 11.02 4.05 -24.38
C GLY A 8 12.13 4.05 -23.32
N VAL A 9 11.85 3.61 -22.09
CA VAL A 9 12.83 3.47 -21.00
C VAL A 9 12.97 1.98 -20.67
N GLU A 10 14.22 1.48 -20.71
CA GLU A 10 14.55 0.10 -20.32
C GLU A 10 14.68 0.00 -18.82
N GLU A 11 13.86 -0.85 -18.20
CA GLU A 11 13.86 -1.09 -16.76
C GLU A 11 14.05 -2.56 -16.42
N LYS A 12 14.68 -2.83 -15.28
CA LYS A 12 14.86 -4.18 -14.76
C LYS A 12 13.67 -4.60 -13.94
N VAL A 13 13.11 -5.76 -14.27
CA VAL A 13 12.02 -6.37 -13.51
C VAL A 13 12.35 -7.81 -13.16
N VAL A 14 11.65 -8.33 -12.15
CA VAL A 14 11.67 -9.75 -11.81
C VAL A 14 10.25 -10.27 -11.92
N THR A 15 10.06 -11.27 -12.79
CA THR A 15 8.77 -11.93 -12.99
C THR A 15 8.73 -13.26 -12.23
N ARG A 16 7.52 -13.81 -12.07
CA ARG A 16 7.32 -15.15 -11.49
C ARG A 16 7.93 -16.27 -12.35
N GLU A 17 8.14 -16.03 -13.63
CA GLU A 17 8.79 -16.96 -14.55
C GLU A 17 10.31 -17.00 -14.31
N GLU A 18 10.94 -15.84 -14.14
CA GLU A 18 12.38 -15.76 -13.86
C GLU A 18 12.76 -16.16 -12.44
N PHE A 19 11.87 -15.91 -11.49
CA PHE A 19 12.04 -16.28 -10.09
C PHE A 19 10.79 -17.02 -9.60
N PRO A 20 10.67 -18.31 -9.92
CA PRO A 20 9.50 -19.09 -9.54
C PRO A 20 9.40 -19.29 -8.02
N LEU A 21 8.19 -19.62 -7.54
CA LEU A 21 7.91 -19.79 -6.11
C LEU A 21 8.79 -20.87 -5.46
N GLU A 22 9.12 -21.93 -6.21
CA GLU A 22 10.02 -23.00 -5.76
C GLU A 22 11.40 -22.46 -5.40
N LYS A 23 11.94 -21.58 -6.24
CA LYS A 23 13.22 -20.90 -5.95
C LYS A 23 13.10 -19.97 -4.74
N ALA A 24 11.99 -19.26 -4.59
CA ALA A 24 11.75 -18.44 -3.40
C ALA A 24 11.72 -19.28 -2.12
N ARG A 25 11.07 -20.46 -2.16
CA ARG A 25 11.07 -21.41 -1.04
C ARG A 25 12.45 -21.96 -0.73
N GLU A 26 13.27 -22.20 -1.74
CA GLU A 26 14.67 -22.62 -1.55
C GLU A 26 15.51 -21.55 -0.85
N VAL A 27 15.45 -20.31 -1.32
CA VAL A 27 16.18 -19.17 -0.76
C VAL A 27 15.81 -18.94 0.71
N LEU A 28 14.53 -19.07 1.05
CA LEU A 28 14.01 -18.79 2.40
C LEU A 28 13.76 -20.05 3.26
N ARG A 29 14.31 -21.21 2.85
CA ARG A 29 14.05 -22.51 3.50
C ARG A 29 14.32 -22.50 5.00
N ASP A 30 15.44 -21.91 5.40
CA ASP A 30 15.92 -21.90 6.77
C ASP A 30 15.56 -20.61 7.52
N GLU A 31 14.77 -19.75 6.90
CA GLU A 31 14.36 -18.47 7.48
C GLU A 31 13.06 -18.62 8.30
N THR A 32 13.00 -17.90 9.40
CA THR A 32 11.77 -17.66 10.16
C THR A 32 11.34 -16.22 9.94
N ILE A 33 10.22 -16.02 9.26
CA ILE A 33 9.68 -14.71 8.91
C ILE A 33 8.70 -14.28 10.01
N ALA A 34 9.05 -13.24 10.77
CA ALA A 34 8.13 -12.64 11.74
C ALA A 34 7.45 -11.40 11.16
N VAL A 35 6.16 -11.46 10.95
CA VAL A 35 5.35 -10.31 10.57
C VAL A 35 4.98 -9.53 11.82
N ILE A 36 5.65 -8.39 12.05
CA ILE A 36 5.41 -7.52 13.20
C ILE A 36 4.38 -6.46 12.83
N GLY A 37 3.20 -6.59 13.40
CA GLY A 37 2.03 -5.78 13.10
C GLY A 37 1.00 -6.51 12.24
N TYR A 38 -0.26 -6.48 12.69
CA TYR A 38 -1.39 -7.13 12.02
C TYR A 38 -2.47 -6.09 11.68
N GLY A 39 -2.00 -4.98 11.08
CA GLY A 39 -2.83 -3.84 10.66
C GLY A 39 -3.33 -3.98 9.21
N VAL A 40 -2.88 -3.06 8.32
CA VAL A 40 -3.33 -3.02 6.92
C VAL A 40 -2.61 -4.07 6.07
N GLN A 41 -1.27 -4.12 6.08
CA GLN A 41 -0.47 -5.02 5.26
C GLN A 41 -0.25 -6.39 5.90
N GLY A 42 -0.13 -6.44 7.23
CA GLY A 42 0.21 -7.65 7.98
C GLY A 42 -0.63 -8.87 7.63
N PRO A 43 -1.98 -8.80 7.65
CA PRO A 43 -2.83 -9.93 7.28
C PRO A 43 -2.57 -10.45 5.87
N GLY A 44 -2.57 -9.56 4.88
CA GLY A 44 -2.37 -9.94 3.48
C GLY A 44 -1.03 -10.62 3.23
N GLN A 45 0.05 -10.01 3.69
CA GLN A 45 1.39 -10.54 3.48
C GLN A 45 1.65 -11.84 4.25
N SER A 46 1.28 -11.88 5.54
CA SER A 46 1.52 -13.08 6.36
C SER A 46 0.72 -14.30 5.88
N LEU A 47 -0.55 -14.11 5.51
CA LEU A 47 -1.37 -15.20 5.01
C LEU A 47 -0.90 -15.69 3.65
N ASN A 48 -0.50 -14.80 2.74
CA ASN A 48 0.03 -15.19 1.43
C ASN A 48 1.35 -15.98 1.57
N LEU A 49 2.26 -15.52 2.44
CA LEU A 49 3.49 -16.25 2.75
C LEU A 49 3.19 -17.63 3.34
N LYS A 50 2.26 -17.71 4.30
CA LYS A 50 1.84 -18.98 4.91
C LYS A 50 1.25 -19.94 3.87
N ASP A 51 0.34 -19.49 3.01
CA ASP A 51 -0.28 -20.31 1.95
C ASP A 51 0.75 -20.76 0.91
N ASN A 52 1.79 -19.95 0.68
CA ASN A 52 2.93 -20.31 -0.16
C ASN A 52 3.96 -21.24 0.53
N GLY A 53 3.70 -21.66 1.77
CA GLY A 53 4.50 -22.68 2.48
C GLY A 53 5.75 -22.17 3.17
N PHE A 54 5.87 -20.87 3.43
CA PHE A 54 6.98 -20.31 4.20
C PHE A 54 6.76 -20.49 5.72
N ASN A 55 7.85 -20.49 6.49
CA ASN A 55 7.81 -20.53 7.94
C ASN A 55 7.54 -19.11 8.49
N VAL A 56 6.28 -18.84 8.80
CA VAL A 56 5.80 -17.50 9.21
C VAL A 56 5.26 -17.54 10.63
N ILE A 57 5.64 -16.55 11.40
CA ILE A 57 5.04 -16.22 12.70
C ILE A 57 4.55 -14.76 12.69
N VAL A 58 3.61 -14.45 13.55
CA VAL A 58 3.07 -13.08 13.71
C VAL A 58 3.45 -12.55 15.08
N GLY A 59 3.93 -11.30 15.11
CA GLY A 59 4.19 -10.54 16.32
C GLY A 59 3.18 -9.42 16.48
N GLN A 60 2.38 -9.44 17.54
CA GLN A 60 1.37 -8.42 17.81
C GLN A 60 1.20 -8.20 19.31
N ARG A 61 0.70 -7.03 19.70
CA ARG A 61 0.38 -6.73 21.09
C ARG A 61 -0.79 -7.60 21.55
N GLU A 62 -0.55 -8.42 22.55
CA GLU A 62 -1.56 -9.29 23.17
C GLU A 62 -2.76 -8.47 23.67
N GLY A 63 -3.97 -9.01 23.51
CA GLY A 63 -5.23 -8.37 23.91
C GLY A 63 -5.65 -7.18 23.05
N SER A 64 -4.97 -6.91 21.93
CA SER A 64 -5.40 -5.89 20.97
C SER A 64 -6.40 -6.44 19.95
N LYS A 65 -7.23 -5.56 19.35
CA LYS A 65 -8.14 -5.95 18.26
C LYS A 65 -7.41 -6.64 17.10
N SER A 66 -6.16 -6.25 16.82
CA SER A 66 -5.34 -6.89 15.79
C SER A 66 -4.83 -8.27 16.22
N TRP A 67 -4.65 -8.50 17.51
CA TRP A 67 -4.37 -9.83 18.06
C TRP A 67 -5.58 -10.76 17.87
N ASP A 68 -6.77 -10.30 18.24
CA ASP A 68 -8.00 -11.07 18.09
C ASP A 68 -8.28 -11.38 16.62
N LYS A 69 -8.01 -10.42 15.73
CA LYS A 69 -8.07 -10.63 14.28
C LYS A 69 -7.08 -11.72 13.82
N ALA A 70 -5.85 -11.70 14.30
CA ALA A 70 -4.86 -12.71 13.95
C ALA A 70 -5.32 -14.12 14.42
N VAL A 71 -5.88 -14.22 15.61
CA VAL A 71 -6.47 -15.48 16.11
C VAL A 71 -7.62 -15.95 15.19
N ALA A 72 -8.52 -15.04 14.82
CA ALA A 72 -9.63 -15.36 13.90
C ALA A 72 -9.13 -15.80 12.50
N ASP A 73 -8.02 -15.27 12.03
CA ASP A 73 -7.37 -15.65 10.77
C ASP A 73 -6.54 -16.96 10.88
N GLY A 74 -6.57 -17.64 12.06
CA GLY A 74 -5.97 -18.95 12.28
C GLY A 74 -4.49 -18.93 12.73
N TRP A 75 -4.02 -17.82 13.29
CA TRP A 75 -2.75 -17.78 13.99
C TRP A 75 -2.91 -18.24 15.44
N VAL A 76 -2.02 -19.11 15.91
CA VAL A 76 -2.17 -19.80 17.19
C VAL A 76 -1.26 -19.18 18.24
N PRO A 77 -1.81 -18.60 19.34
CA PRO A 77 -1.02 -18.07 20.45
C PRO A 77 -0.02 -19.10 21.00
N GLY A 78 1.21 -18.66 21.22
CA GLY A 78 2.32 -19.49 21.70
C GLY A 78 2.92 -20.46 20.67
N LYS A 79 2.36 -20.56 19.46
CA LYS A 79 2.89 -21.39 18.35
C LYS A 79 3.27 -20.59 17.13
N THR A 80 2.34 -19.81 16.59
CA THR A 80 2.54 -18.98 15.40
C THR A 80 2.14 -17.51 15.62
N LEU A 81 1.61 -17.18 16.79
CA LEU A 81 1.28 -15.82 17.23
C LEU A 81 1.94 -15.56 18.58
N PHE A 82 2.73 -14.50 18.65
CA PHE A 82 3.52 -14.13 19.82
C PHE A 82 3.39 -12.62 20.12
N GLY A 83 3.81 -12.21 21.31
CA GLY A 83 4.12 -10.80 21.57
C GLY A 83 5.21 -10.30 20.62
N ILE A 84 5.23 -8.99 20.36
CA ILE A 84 6.15 -8.36 19.38
C ILE A 84 7.61 -8.74 19.65
N GLU A 85 8.06 -8.61 20.91
CA GLU A 85 9.44 -8.88 21.30
C GLU A 85 9.84 -10.34 21.08
N GLU A 86 8.98 -11.27 21.48
CA GLU A 86 9.23 -12.71 21.31
C GLU A 86 9.26 -13.10 19.83
N ALA A 87 8.37 -12.55 19.01
CA ALA A 87 8.40 -12.77 17.57
C ALA A 87 9.69 -12.25 16.93
N ALA A 88 10.11 -11.04 17.26
CA ALA A 88 11.35 -10.44 16.77
C ALA A 88 12.60 -11.25 17.19
N ARG A 89 12.60 -11.77 18.42
CA ARG A 89 13.68 -12.62 18.93
C ARG A 89 13.81 -13.92 18.13
N ARG A 90 12.69 -14.55 17.76
CA ARG A 90 12.63 -15.82 17.00
C ARG A 90 12.97 -15.68 15.54
N ALA A 91 12.75 -14.51 14.97
CA ALA A 91 12.86 -14.25 13.54
C ALA A 91 14.31 -14.23 13.06
N THR A 92 14.52 -14.67 11.83
CA THR A 92 15.69 -14.35 11.01
C THR A 92 15.38 -13.20 10.03
N ILE A 93 14.11 -13.07 9.63
CA ILE A 93 13.59 -11.94 8.85
C ILE A 93 12.47 -11.28 9.63
N ILE A 94 12.63 -10.00 9.95
CA ILE A 94 11.63 -9.20 10.65
C ILE A 94 10.91 -8.32 9.64
N GLN A 95 9.66 -8.67 9.29
CA GLN A 95 8.77 -7.82 8.49
C GLN A 95 8.11 -6.78 9.38
N TYR A 96 8.61 -5.55 9.35
CA TYR A 96 8.24 -4.47 10.25
C TYR A 96 7.04 -3.69 9.67
N LEU A 97 5.82 -4.22 9.85
CA LEU A 97 4.58 -3.78 9.20
C LEU A 97 3.63 -3.02 10.14
N LEU A 98 4.14 -2.42 11.20
CA LEU A 98 3.40 -1.44 12.01
C LEU A 98 3.20 -0.13 11.22
N SER A 99 2.23 0.70 11.64
CA SER A 99 2.16 2.08 11.17
C SER A 99 3.43 2.86 11.53
N ASP A 100 3.73 3.95 10.82
CA ASP A 100 4.97 4.71 11.05
C ASP A 100 5.14 5.14 12.52
N ALA A 101 4.09 5.69 13.13
CA ALA A 101 4.10 6.00 14.56
C ALA A 101 4.30 4.75 15.44
N GLY A 102 3.73 3.62 15.03
CA GLY A 102 3.93 2.33 15.70
C GLY A 102 5.36 1.81 15.54
N GLN A 103 5.95 1.98 14.38
CA GLN A 103 7.36 1.64 14.13
C GLN A 103 8.27 2.48 15.05
N ILE A 104 8.08 3.79 15.10
CA ILE A 104 8.85 4.68 15.98
C ILE A 104 8.73 4.24 17.45
N ALA A 105 7.52 4.00 17.93
CA ALA A 105 7.28 3.63 19.32
C ALA A 105 7.86 2.26 19.71
N VAL A 106 7.92 1.31 18.78
CA VAL A 106 8.34 -0.07 19.04
C VAL A 106 9.81 -0.29 18.64
N TRP A 107 10.44 0.66 17.94
CA TRP A 107 11.82 0.54 17.47
C TRP A 107 12.82 0.10 18.54
N PRO A 108 12.83 0.69 19.76
CA PRO A 108 13.77 0.28 20.81
C PRO A 108 13.64 -1.21 21.24
N THR A 109 12.48 -1.82 20.97
CA THR A 109 12.27 -3.25 21.22
C THR A 109 12.84 -4.09 20.06
N ILE A 110 12.57 -3.67 18.82
CA ILE A 110 13.02 -4.41 17.63
C ILE A 110 14.54 -4.37 17.49
N GLU A 111 15.14 -3.20 17.70
CA GLU A 111 16.59 -2.98 17.57
C GLU A 111 17.41 -3.98 18.40
N LYS A 112 16.98 -4.29 19.63
CA LYS A 112 17.64 -5.23 20.53
C LYS A 112 17.72 -6.67 19.98
N HIS A 113 16.86 -7.01 19.04
CA HIS A 113 16.77 -8.34 18.45
C HIS A 113 17.34 -8.42 17.04
N LEU A 114 17.84 -7.29 16.50
CA LEU A 114 18.64 -7.28 15.29
C LEU A 114 20.05 -7.78 15.59
N ALA A 115 20.48 -8.79 14.88
CA ALA A 115 21.77 -9.44 15.06
C ALA A 115 22.38 -9.75 13.68
N PRO A 116 23.70 -9.95 13.59
CA PRO A 116 24.38 -10.31 12.35
C PRO A 116 23.68 -11.43 11.60
N GLY A 117 23.44 -11.24 10.30
CA GLY A 117 22.80 -12.23 9.44
C GLY A 117 21.27 -12.13 9.37
N LYS A 118 20.61 -11.39 10.26
CA LYS A 118 19.18 -11.11 10.15
C LYS A 118 18.86 -10.11 9.05
N ALA A 119 17.60 -10.08 8.64
CA ALA A 119 17.07 -9.06 7.72
C ALA A 119 15.92 -8.29 8.37
N LEU A 120 15.94 -6.97 8.19
CA LEU A 120 14.86 -6.06 8.53
C LEU A 120 14.14 -5.65 7.23
N TYR A 121 12.87 -5.96 7.16
CA TYR A 121 12.04 -5.75 5.97
C TYR A 121 10.98 -4.69 6.21
N PHE A 122 10.80 -3.83 5.23
CA PHE A 122 9.77 -2.81 5.19
C PHE A 122 8.84 -3.00 3.97
N SER A 123 7.60 -2.51 4.06
CA SER A 123 6.70 -2.37 2.91
C SER A 123 6.43 -0.91 2.54
N HIS A 124 7.10 0.01 3.21
CA HIS A 124 7.12 1.45 2.96
C HIS A 124 8.43 2.01 3.48
N GLY A 125 9.10 2.80 2.68
CA GLY A 125 10.45 3.29 2.99
C GLY A 125 10.51 4.42 4.02
N PHE A 126 9.39 4.82 4.64
CA PHE A 126 9.24 5.96 5.52
C PHE A 126 10.25 5.97 6.69
N GLY A 127 10.30 4.88 7.45
CA GLY A 127 11.14 4.78 8.64
C GLY A 127 12.61 5.06 8.36
N ILE A 128 13.13 4.54 7.26
CA ILE A 128 14.54 4.68 6.86
C ILE A 128 14.80 6.01 6.15
N THR A 129 13.92 6.44 5.26
CA THR A 129 14.09 7.69 4.49
C THR A 129 14.10 8.91 5.40
N TYR A 130 13.25 8.93 6.43
CA TYR A 130 13.15 10.03 7.39
C TYR A 130 13.77 9.69 8.75
N LYS A 131 14.88 8.92 8.76
CA LYS A 131 15.55 8.44 9.98
C LYS A 131 15.89 9.55 11.01
N GLU A 132 16.16 10.76 10.54
CA GLU A 132 16.41 11.92 11.41
C GLU A 132 15.15 12.32 12.24
N ARG A 133 13.96 11.91 11.80
CA ARG A 133 12.69 12.18 12.46
C ARG A 133 12.14 10.96 13.20
N THR A 134 12.41 9.78 12.65
CA THR A 134 11.88 8.51 13.17
C THR A 134 12.78 7.86 14.20
N GLY A 135 14.09 8.15 14.16
CA GLY A 135 15.10 7.50 14.99
C GLY A 135 15.38 6.04 14.59
N ILE A 136 14.82 5.56 13.47
CA ILE A 136 15.01 4.18 13.00
C ILE A 136 16.33 4.08 12.24
N VAL A 137 17.35 3.57 12.93
CA VAL A 137 18.71 3.38 12.37
C VAL A 137 19.13 1.93 12.58
N PRO A 138 18.97 1.07 11.56
CA PRO A 138 19.36 -0.33 11.67
C PRO A 138 20.87 -0.50 11.88
N PRO A 139 21.31 -1.54 12.64
CA PRO A 139 22.72 -1.91 12.75
C PRO A 139 23.33 -2.23 11.39
N ALA A 140 24.65 -1.98 11.24
CA ALA A 140 25.36 -2.14 9.97
C ALA A 140 25.53 -3.61 9.52
N ASP A 141 25.29 -4.56 10.40
CA ASP A 141 25.49 -6.00 10.21
C ASP A 141 24.21 -6.80 9.91
N VAL A 142 23.11 -6.10 9.58
CA VAL A 142 21.84 -6.69 9.15
C VAL A 142 21.49 -6.26 7.73
N ASP A 143 20.75 -7.10 7.00
CA ASP A 143 20.17 -6.67 5.73
C ASP A 143 19.00 -5.73 5.98
N VAL A 144 18.85 -4.70 5.15
CA VAL A 144 17.68 -3.81 5.16
C VAL A 144 17.07 -3.78 3.79
N ILE A 145 15.85 -4.30 3.68
CA ILE A 145 15.18 -4.58 2.42
C ILE A 145 13.74 -4.07 2.42
N LEU A 146 13.18 -3.86 1.24
CA LEU A 146 11.82 -3.38 1.04
C LEU A 146 11.12 -4.14 -0.07
N VAL A 147 9.88 -4.55 0.19
CA VAL A 147 8.90 -4.90 -0.84
C VAL A 147 7.62 -4.12 -0.58
N ALA A 148 7.25 -3.25 -1.49
CA ALA A 148 6.05 -2.42 -1.39
C ALA A 148 5.01 -2.81 -2.44
N PRO A 149 4.03 -3.66 -2.09
CA PRO A 149 2.91 -3.98 -2.96
C PRO A 149 2.10 -2.71 -3.28
N LYS A 150 1.81 -2.48 -4.57
CA LYS A 150 1.08 -1.29 -5.02
C LYS A 150 -0.44 -1.50 -4.88
N GLY A 151 -0.89 -1.45 -3.63
CA GLY A 151 -2.28 -1.58 -3.22
C GLY A 151 -2.45 -1.94 -1.75
N SER A 152 -3.70 -1.90 -1.27
CA SER A 152 -4.02 -2.25 0.11
C SER A 152 -3.75 -3.72 0.41
N GLY A 153 -3.48 -4.05 1.67
CA GLY A 153 -3.29 -5.46 2.09
C GLY A 153 -4.52 -6.33 1.81
N THR A 154 -5.72 -5.75 1.86
CA THR A 154 -6.97 -6.44 1.47
C THR A 154 -6.97 -6.80 -0.01
N SER A 155 -6.56 -5.85 -0.87
CA SER A 155 -6.46 -6.10 -2.32
C SER A 155 -5.34 -7.10 -2.64
N LEU A 156 -4.21 -7.03 -1.93
CA LEU A 156 -3.12 -8.00 -2.07
C LEU A 156 -3.63 -9.42 -1.79
N ARG A 157 -4.36 -9.61 -0.68
CA ARG A 157 -4.91 -10.92 -0.31
C ARG A 157 -5.96 -11.41 -1.29
N ARG A 158 -6.90 -10.55 -1.68
CA ARG A 158 -7.96 -10.89 -2.63
C ARG A 158 -7.38 -11.34 -3.97
N MET A 159 -6.48 -10.55 -4.56
CA MET A 159 -5.88 -10.87 -5.85
C MET A 159 -5.03 -12.14 -5.79
N PHE A 160 -4.36 -12.40 -4.67
CA PHE A 160 -3.63 -13.64 -4.46
C PHE A 160 -4.55 -14.87 -4.49
N ILE A 161 -5.69 -14.81 -3.78
CA ILE A 161 -6.68 -15.90 -3.78
C ILE A 161 -7.28 -16.13 -5.18
N GLU A 162 -7.44 -15.06 -5.95
CA GLU A 162 -7.91 -15.10 -7.34
C GLU A 162 -6.83 -15.62 -8.34
N GLY A 163 -5.65 -16.01 -7.86
CA GLY A 163 -4.53 -16.42 -8.73
C GLY A 163 -3.85 -15.28 -9.47
N ARG A 164 -4.16 -14.05 -9.11
CA ARG A 164 -3.60 -12.80 -9.63
C ARG A 164 -2.46 -12.30 -8.71
N GLY A 165 -1.95 -11.09 -8.94
CA GLY A 165 -0.97 -10.47 -8.06
C GLY A 165 -0.91 -8.96 -8.26
N LEU A 166 -0.69 -8.24 -7.15
CA LEU A 166 -0.34 -6.82 -7.23
C LEU A 166 1.12 -6.67 -7.65
N ASN A 167 1.41 -5.68 -8.48
CA ASN A 167 2.78 -5.31 -8.76
C ASN A 167 3.42 -4.72 -7.51
N SER A 168 4.71 -4.96 -7.30
CA SER A 168 5.42 -4.46 -6.14
C SER A 168 6.74 -3.83 -6.54
N SER A 169 7.12 -2.75 -5.88
CA SER A 169 8.52 -2.30 -5.93
C SER A 169 9.36 -3.06 -4.91
N TYR A 170 10.65 -3.22 -5.18
CA TYR A 170 11.61 -3.76 -4.23
C TYR A 170 12.85 -2.87 -4.15
N ALA A 171 13.49 -2.86 -2.98
CA ALA A 171 14.74 -2.16 -2.77
C ALA A 171 15.63 -2.89 -1.76
N VAL A 172 16.94 -2.75 -1.94
CA VAL A 172 17.97 -3.11 -0.98
C VAL A 172 18.62 -1.82 -0.49
N PHE A 173 18.41 -1.48 0.78
CA PHE A 173 19.07 -0.35 1.42
C PHE A 173 20.44 -0.73 1.96
N GLN A 174 20.55 -1.93 2.54
CA GLN A 174 21.76 -2.46 3.14
C GLN A 174 21.86 -3.97 2.87
N ASP A 175 23.00 -4.40 2.38
CA ASP A 175 23.33 -5.81 2.14
C ASP A 175 24.55 -6.19 2.99
N ALA A 176 24.30 -6.60 4.22
CA ALA A 176 25.34 -7.02 5.15
C ALA A 176 25.75 -8.48 4.96
N THR A 177 24.85 -9.30 4.41
CA THR A 177 25.05 -10.74 4.27
C THR A 177 25.49 -11.18 2.88
N GLY A 178 25.40 -10.30 1.86
CA GLY A 178 25.54 -10.64 0.44
C GLY A 178 24.31 -11.38 -0.13
N ARG A 179 23.22 -11.49 0.65
CA ARG A 179 22.00 -12.21 0.29
C ARG A 179 20.75 -11.34 0.23
N ALA A 180 20.88 -10.03 0.49
CA ALA A 180 19.73 -9.13 0.59
C ALA A 180 18.87 -9.13 -0.69
N PHE A 181 19.50 -9.15 -1.87
CA PHE A 181 18.79 -9.21 -3.14
C PHE A 181 17.96 -10.49 -3.30
N GLU A 182 18.52 -11.66 -3.01
CA GLU A 182 17.80 -12.91 -3.12
C GLU A 182 16.63 -12.99 -2.12
N ARG A 183 16.87 -12.52 -0.89
CA ARG A 183 15.85 -12.45 0.16
C ARG A 183 14.67 -11.54 -0.23
N VAL A 184 14.98 -10.32 -0.72
CA VAL A 184 13.92 -9.37 -1.07
C VAL A 184 13.06 -9.85 -2.25
N VAL A 185 13.69 -10.44 -3.26
CA VAL A 185 12.97 -11.01 -4.40
C VAL A 185 12.13 -12.21 -3.98
N ALA A 186 12.71 -13.13 -3.18
CA ALA A 186 11.98 -14.29 -2.67
C ALA A 186 10.76 -13.90 -1.82
N LEU A 187 10.91 -12.88 -0.97
CA LEU A 187 9.79 -12.32 -0.19
C LEU A 187 8.75 -11.67 -1.10
N GLY A 188 9.16 -10.91 -2.11
CA GLY A 188 8.26 -10.31 -3.08
C GLY A 188 7.41 -11.33 -3.84
N ILE A 189 8.01 -12.42 -4.30
CA ILE A 189 7.28 -13.56 -4.89
C ILE A 189 6.41 -14.25 -3.83
N GLY A 190 6.95 -14.44 -2.64
CA GLY A 190 6.25 -15.10 -1.54
C GLY A 190 4.98 -14.38 -1.07
N VAL A 191 4.97 -13.05 -1.04
CA VAL A 191 3.76 -12.26 -0.72
C VAL A 191 2.76 -12.20 -1.87
N GLY A 192 3.10 -12.76 -3.04
CA GLY A 192 2.19 -12.89 -4.17
C GLY A 192 2.23 -11.72 -5.15
N SER A 193 3.37 -11.06 -5.31
CA SER A 193 3.52 -9.98 -6.29
C SER A 193 3.27 -10.46 -7.73
N GLY A 194 2.69 -9.62 -8.58
CA GLY A 194 2.53 -9.86 -10.01
C GLY A 194 3.88 -9.86 -10.73
N TYR A 195 4.60 -8.76 -10.61
CA TYR A 195 6.02 -8.64 -10.92
C TYR A 195 6.68 -7.65 -9.94
N LEU A 196 8.00 -7.67 -9.89
CA LEU A 196 8.79 -6.80 -9.04
C LEU A 196 9.60 -5.83 -9.90
N PHE A 197 9.61 -4.55 -9.56
CA PHE A 197 10.46 -3.53 -10.20
C PHE A 197 11.37 -2.86 -9.16
N GLU A 198 12.57 -2.52 -9.59
CA GLU A 198 13.59 -1.95 -8.72
C GLU A 198 13.28 -0.50 -8.35
N THR A 199 13.52 -0.15 -7.10
CA THR A 199 13.46 1.22 -6.59
C THR A 199 14.51 1.42 -5.50
N ASP A 200 14.50 2.56 -4.83
CA ASP A 200 15.17 2.79 -3.55
C ASP A 200 14.18 3.29 -2.50
N PHE A 201 14.57 3.28 -1.23
CA PHE A 201 13.69 3.68 -0.12
C PHE A 201 13.16 5.11 -0.26
N LYS A 202 13.99 6.03 -0.75
CA LYS A 202 13.61 7.42 -0.93
C LYS A 202 12.60 7.61 -2.07
N ARG A 203 12.85 6.99 -3.22
CA ARG A 203 11.93 7.06 -4.38
C ARG A 203 10.61 6.38 -4.05
N GLU A 204 10.65 5.25 -3.36
CA GLU A 204 9.43 4.56 -2.92
C GLU A 204 8.57 5.49 -2.08
N VAL A 205 9.11 6.08 -1.01
CA VAL A 205 8.36 6.99 -0.13
C VAL A 205 7.85 8.21 -0.88
N TYR A 206 8.67 8.82 -1.71
CA TYR A 206 8.27 10.05 -2.41
C TYR A 206 7.13 9.78 -3.39
N SER A 207 7.18 8.68 -4.13
CA SER A 207 6.11 8.30 -5.04
C SER A 207 4.86 7.84 -4.30
N ASP A 208 5.00 7.10 -3.21
CA ASP A 208 3.89 6.55 -2.44
C ASP A 208 3.11 7.67 -1.71
N LEU A 209 3.79 8.52 -0.94
CA LEU A 209 3.14 9.66 -0.26
C LEU A 209 2.51 10.64 -1.25
N THR A 210 3.15 10.90 -2.39
CA THR A 210 2.58 11.74 -3.44
C THR A 210 1.36 11.05 -4.08
N GLY A 211 1.43 9.75 -4.33
CA GLY A 211 0.34 8.98 -4.90
C GLY A 211 -0.90 8.94 -4.02
N GLU A 212 -0.73 8.66 -2.72
CA GLU A 212 -1.84 8.59 -1.74
C GLU A 212 -2.56 9.94 -1.60
N ARG A 213 -1.80 11.02 -1.45
CA ARG A 213 -2.36 12.38 -1.32
C ARG A 213 -2.86 12.91 -2.65
N GLY A 214 -2.27 12.44 -3.75
CA GLY A 214 -2.64 12.75 -5.11
C GLY A 214 -3.75 11.85 -5.65
N THR A 215 -3.53 11.30 -6.82
CA THR A 215 -4.55 10.62 -7.63
C THR A 215 -5.20 9.41 -6.96
N LEU A 216 -4.47 8.69 -6.08
CA LEU A 216 -5.00 7.44 -5.49
C LEU A 216 -6.11 7.69 -4.46
N MET A 217 -6.06 8.80 -3.71
CA MET A 217 -7.02 9.09 -2.65
C MET A 217 -7.38 10.58 -2.56
N GLY A 218 -6.42 11.48 -2.26
CA GLY A 218 -6.71 12.87 -1.95
C GLY A 218 -7.27 13.66 -3.13
N ALA A 219 -6.58 13.65 -4.26
CA ALA A 219 -7.00 14.41 -5.45
C ALA A 219 -8.29 13.84 -6.06
N ILE A 220 -8.46 12.50 -6.10
CA ILE A 220 -9.69 11.91 -6.65
C ILE A 220 -10.90 12.25 -5.80
N GLN A 221 -10.77 12.26 -4.47
CA GLN A 221 -11.84 12.70 -3.57
C GLN A 221 -12.16 14.19 -3.79
N GLY A 222 -11.14 15.03 -3.95
CA GLY A 222 -11.32 16.46 -4.25
C GLY A 222 -12.03 16.71 -5.57
N ILE A 223 -11.69 15.95 -6.62
CA ILE A 223 -12.34 16.03 -7.94
C ILE A 223 -13.81 15.57 -7.84
N PHE A 224 -14.10 14.50 -7.13
CA PHE A 224 -15.47 14.05 -6.90
C PHE A 224 -16.29 15.12 -6.20
N ALA A 225 -15.78 15.69 -5.11
CA ALA A 225 -16.48 16.73 -4.38
C ALA A 225 -16.74 17.95 -5.26
N ALA A 226 -15.74 18.44 -5.97
CA ALA A 226 -15.87 19.63 -6.81
C ALA A 226 -16.93 19.45 -7.94
N GLN A 227 -16.93 18.31 -8.60
CA GLN A 227 -17.93 18.04 -9.65
C GLN A 227 -19.33 17.83 -9.06
N TYR A 228 -19.45 17.04 -7.98
CA TYR A 228 -20.72 16.82 -7.32
C TYR A 228 -21.36 18.13 -6.88
N ASP A 229 -20.63 18.97 -6.15
CA ASP A 229 -21.12 20.27 -5.66
C ASP A 229 -21.51 21.18 -6.81
N THR A 230 -20.75 21.18 -7.90
CA THR A 230 -21.07 21.96 -9.10
C THR A 230 -22.42 21.51 -9.70
N LEU A 231 -22.62 20.22 -9.89
CA LEU A 231 -23.89 19.68 -10.41
C LEU A 231 -25.06 20.02 -9.47
N ARG A 232 -24.88 19.83 -8.16
CA ARG A 232 -25.89 20.19 -7.16
C ARG A 232 -26.25 21.66 -7.18
N ALA A 233 -25.26 22.54 -7.29
CA ALA A 233 -25.48 24.00 -7.39
C ALA A 233 -26.26 24.40 -8.65
N HIS A 234 -26.20 23.59 -9.71
CA HIS A 234 -26.96 23.80 -10.94
C HIS A 234 -28.29 23.04 -11.00
N GLY A 235 -28.74 22.50 -9.88
CA GLY A 235 -30.09 21.93 -9.73
C GLY A 235 -30.24 20.45 -10.07
N HIS A 236 -29.11 19.74 -10.33
CA HIS A 236 -29.15 18.29 -10.50
C HIS A 236 -29.51 17.61 -9.18
N THR A 237 -30.29 16.54 -9.25
CA THR A 237 -30.65 15.76 -8.05
C THR A 237 -29.43 15.00 -7.48
N PRO A 238 -29.44 14.64 -6.18
CA PRO A 238 -28.33 13.87 -5.60
C PRO A 238 -27.98 12.60 -6.39
N PRO A 239 -28.94 11.73 -6.81
CA PRO A 239 -28.59 10.55 -7.59
C PRO A 239 -28.02 10.89 -8.98
N GLU A 240 -28.50 11.94 -9.68
CA GLU A 240 -27.88 12.37 -10.94
C GLU A 240 -26.44 12.79 -10.73
N ALA A 241 -26.20 13.72 -9.78
CA ALA A 241 -24.87 14.20 -9.49
C ALA A 241 -23.91 13.07 -9.07
N PHE A 242 -24.37 12.11 -8.26
CA PHE A 242 -23.54 11.00 -7.80
C PHE A 242 -23.21 10.01 -8.93
N ASN A 243 -24.18 9.63 -9.74
CA ASN A 243 -23.97 8.71 -10.85
C ASN A 243 -22.98 9.27 -11.87
N GLU A 244 -23.13 10.55 -12.26
CA GLU A 244 -22.25 11.23 -13.22
C GLU A 244 -20.86 11.59 -12.66
N THR A 245 -20.66 11.47 -11.36
CA THR A 245 -19.38 11.83 -10.72
C THR A 245 -18.61 10.60 -10.25
N VAL A 246 -19.28 9.70 -9.53
CA VAL A 246 -18.59 8.60 -8.82
C VAL A 246 -18.97 7.24 -9.39
N GLU A 247 -20.28 6.96 -9.51
CA GLU A 247 -20.76 5.60 -9.76
C GLU A 247 -20.33 5.09 -11.15
N GLU A 248 -20.60 5.87 -12.20
CA GLU A 248 -20.24 5.47 -13.56
C GLU A 248 -18.72 5.31 -13.72
N LEU A 249 -17.94 6.22 -13.12
CA LEU A 249 -16.47 6.10 -13.16
C LEU A 249 -16.00 4.81 -12.50
N THR A 250 -16.44 4.54 -11.27
CA THR A 250 -15.89 3.45 -10.46
C THR A 250 -16.44 2.08 -10.82
N GLN A 251 -17.70 2.01 -11.23
CA GLN A 251 -18.37 0.75 -11.58
C GLN A 251 -18.10 0.32 -13.02
N SER A 252 -18.03 1.29 -13.95
CA SER A 252 -17.96 1.02 -15.38
C SER A 252 -16.62 1.41 -16.02
N LEU A 253 -16.24 2.68 -15.94
CA LEU A 253 -15.14 3.19 -16.76
C LEU A 253 -13.75 2.80 -16.25
N MET A 254 -13.50 2.81 -14.94
CA MET A 254 -12.19 2.46 -14.38
C MET A 254 -11.80 0.99 -14.60
N PRO A 255 -12.72 0.00 -14.53
CA PRO A 255 -12.41 -1.36 -14.97
C PRO A 255 -11.92 -1.44 -16.42
N LEU A 256 -12.56 -0.71 -17.33
CA LEU A 256 -12.15 -0.68 -18.74
C LEU A 256 -10.76 -0.05 -18.93
N VAL A 257 -10.47 1.03 -18.17
CA VAL A 257 -9.13 1.64 -18.17
C VAL A 257 -8.08 0.68 -17.63
N ALA A 258 -8.41 -0.06 -16.58
CA ALA A 258 -7.48 -1.03 -15.98
C ALA A 258 -7.16 -2.21 -16.93
N GLU A 259 -8.11 -2.59 -17.76
CA GLU A 259 -7.97 -3.71 -18.70
C GLU A 259 -7.30 -3.30 -20.00
N ASN A 260 -7.64 -2.12 -20.55
CA ASN A 260 -7.36 -1.79 -21.94
C ASN A 260 -6.64 -0.44 -22.13
N GLY A 261 -6.60 0.42 -21.10
CA GLY A 261 -6.03 1.77 -21.19
C GLY A 261 -7.06 2.87 -21.45
N MET A 262 -6.64 4.12 -21.25
CA MET A 262 -7.52 5.29 -21.33
C MET A 262 -7.97 5.59 -22.76
N ASP A 263 -7.09 5.44 -23.73
CA ASP A 263 -7.38 5.65 -25.16
C ASP A 263 -8.43 4.66 -25.68
N TRP A 264 -8.33 3.40 -25.28
CA TRP A 264 -9.31 2.36 -25.59
C TRP A 264 -10.67 2.69 -25.00
N MET A 265 -10.72 3.07 -23.72
CA MET A 265 -11.96 3.46 -23.05
C MET A 265 -12.60 4.65 -23.78
N TYR A 266 -11.84 5.68 -24.16
CA TYR A 266 -12.33 6.81 -24.94
C TYR A 266 -12.92 6.35 -26.28
N ALA A 267 -12.19 5.50 -27.02
CA ALA A 267 -12.62 4.99 -28.33
C ALA A 267 -13.93 4.19 -28.28
N ASN A 268 -14.27 3.62 -27.12
CA ASN A 268 -15.50 2.84 -26.91
C ASN A 268 -16.64 3.66 -26.28
N CYS A 269 -16.49 4.97 -26.12
CA CYS A 269 -17.55 5.88 -25.73
C CYS A 269 -18.17 6.59 -26.95
N SER A 270 -19.25 7.34 -26.73
CA SER A 270 -19.86 8.16 -27.80
C SER A 270 -18.89 9.21 -28.34
N THR A 271 -19.03 9.59 -29.60
CA THR A 271 -18.19 10.63 -30.23
C THR A 271 -18.28 11.97 -29.52
N THR A 272 -19.43 12.29 -28.92
CA THR A 272 -19.64 13.47 -28.10
C THR A 272 -18.81 13.42 -26.82
N ALA A 273 -18.80 12.28 -26.12
CA ALA A 273 -18.00 12.06 -24.91
C ALA A 273 -16.50 12.13 -25.25
N GLN A 274 -16.08 11.44 -26.32
CA GLN A 274 -14.68 11.47 -26.79
C GLN A 274 -14.21 12.91 -27.03
N ARG A 275 -14.97 13.70 -27.80
CA ARG A 275 -14.59 15.06 -28.13
C ARG A 275 -14.50 15.94 -26.89
N GLY A 276 -15.52 15.89 -26.05
CA GLY A 276 -15.56 16.67 -24.80
C GLY A 276 -14.40 16.33 -23.88
N ALA A 277 -14.16 15.04 -23.63
CA ALA A 277 -13.06 14.60 -22.78
C ALA A 277 -11.67 15.01 -23.33
N LEU A 278 -11.44 14.84 -24.65
CA LEU A 278 -10.19 15.24 -25.29
C LEU A 278 -9.94 16.76 -25.25
N ASP A 279 -10.98 17.57 -25.20
CA ASP A 279 -10.84 19.02 -25.08
C ASP A 279 -10.58 19.47 -23.63
N TRP A 280 -11.17 18.81 -22.65
CA TRP A 280 -11.15 19.26 -21.27
C TRP A 280 -10.02 18.67 -20.41
N TRP A 281 -9.52 17.45 -20.68
CA TRP A 281 -8.48 16.85 -19.83
C TRP A 281 -7.22 17.70 -19.68
N LYS A 282 -6.85 18.45 -20.75
CA LYS A 282 -5.67 19.35 -20.72
C LYS A 282 -5.86 20.48 -19.70
N ARG A 283 -7.08 21.02 -19.60
CA ARG A 283 -7.41 22.08 -18.65
C ARG A 283 -7.34 21.57 -17.22
N PHE A 284 -7.85 20.36 -16.96
CA PHE A 284 -7.73 19.72 -15.65
C PHE A 284 -6.26 19.44 -15.29
N ARG A 285 -5.48 18.90 -16.22
CA ARG A 285 -4.05 18.70 -16.03
C ARG A 285 -3.35 20.01 -15.65
N ASP A 286 -3.59 21.08 -16.40
CA ASP A 286 -2.92 22.36 -16.20
C ASP A 286 -3.35 23.04 -14.88
N ALA A 287 -4.59 22.84 -14.44
CA ALA A 287 -5.09 23.31 -13.16
C ALA A 287 -4.53 22.52 -11.96
N THR A 288 -4.33 21.23 -12.11
CA THR A 288 -3.89 20.37 -11.01
C THR A 288 -2.37 20.22 -10.90
N LYS A 289 -1.62 20.38 -12.00
CA LYS A 289 -0.16 20.23 -12.02
C LYS A 289 0.56 21.09 -10.96
N PRO A 290 0.26 22.37 -10.76
CA PRO A 290 0.90 23.16 -9.71
C PRO A 290 0.71 22.58 -8.30
N VAL A 291 -0.47 22.04 -8.02
CA VAL A 291 -0.77 21.40 -6.72
C VAL A 291 0.04 20.12 -6.54
N PHE A 292 0.24 19.33 -7.60
CA PHE A 292 1.12 18.16 -7.54
C PHE A 292 2.59 18.52 -7.33
N GLU A 293 3.08 19.58 -7.94
CA GLU A 293 4.46 20.09 -7.72
C GLU A 293 4.65 20.58 -6.27
N GLU A 294 3.67 21.30 -5.73
CA GLU A 294 3.66 21.71 -4.32
C GLU A 294 3.68 20.49 -3.39
N LEU A 295 2.76 19.54 -3.60
CA LEU A 295 2.69 18.30 -2.82
C LEU A 295 4.01 17.53 -2.85
N TYR A 296 4.60 17.36 -4.03
CA TYR A 296 5.89 16.68 -4.16
C TYR A 296 7.00 17.40 -3.38
N GLY A 297 7.02 18.74 -3.44
CA GLY A 297 7.93 19.58 -2.67
C GLY A 297 7.79 19.37 -1.15
N GLU A 298 6.56 19.36 -0.63
CA GLU A 298 6.26 19.12 0.78
C GLU A 298 6.67 17.70 1.24
N VAL A 299 6.46 16.70 0.39
CA VAL A 299 6.93 15.32 0.62
C VAL A 299 8.47 15.28 0.65
N ALA A 300 9.13 15.88 -0.34
CA ALA A 300 10.58 15.87 -0.44
C ALA A 300 11.25 16.61 0.71
N ALA A 301 10.65 17.70 1.19
CA ALA A 301 11.09 18.44 2.37
C ALA A 301 10.86 17.69 3.69
N GLY A 302 10.06 16.61 3.67
CA GLY A 302 9.68 15.83 4.85
C GLY A 302 8.62 16.50 5.73
N ASN A 303 7.96 17.56 5.25
CA ASN A 303 6.90 18.25 6.00
C ASN A 303 5.67 17.33 6.15
N GLU A 304 5.31 16.62 5.09
CA GLU A 304 4.21 15.64 5.14
C GLU A 304 4.53 14.46 6.06
N ALA A 305 5.79 14.02 6.13
CA ALA A 305 6.21 13.00 7.07
C ALA A 305 6.09 13.49 8.52
N GLN A 306 6.57 14.71 8.81
CA GLN A 306 6.46 15.28 10.15
C GLN A 306 5.01 15.45 10.58
N ARG A 307 4.16 15.95 9.70
CA ARG A 307 2.72 16.08 9.96
C ARG A 307 2.08 14.73 10.33
N SER A 308 2.41 13.68 9.59
CA SER A 308 1.90 12.33 9.87
C SER A 308 2.37 11.82 11.24
N ILE A 309 3.64 12.02 11.59
CA ILE A 309 4.18 11.64 12.90
C ILE A 309 3.46 12.42 14.01
N ASP A 310 3.35 13.75 13.89
CA ASP A 310 2.77 14.61 14.90
C ASP A 310 1.29 14.29 15.19
N LEU A 311 0.53 13.97 14.15
CA LEU A 311 -0.89 13.63 14.28
C LEU A 311 -1.09 12.22 14.81
N ASN A 312 -0.40 11.23 14.23
CA ASN A 312 -0.64 9.81 14.50
C ASN A 312 0.02 9.32 15.80
N SER A 313 0.93 10.11 16.40
CA SER A 313 1.51 9.82 17.70
C SER A 313 0.67 10.31 18.89
N LYS A 314 -0.41 11.07 18.64
CA LYS A 314 -1.28 11.56 19.70
C LYS A 314 -2.14 10.44 20.28
N PRO A 315 -2.41 10.46 21.61
CA PRO A 315 -3.27 9.44 22.24
C PRO A 315 -4.68 9.36 21.63
N ASP A 316 -5.23 10.49 21.19
CA ASP A 316 -6.58 10.67 20.65
C ASP A 316 -6.63 10.57 19.10
N TYR A 317 -5.52 10.20 18.44
CA TYR A 317 -5.46 10.22 16.96
C TYR A 317 -6.55 9.40 16.27
N ARG A 318 -6.89 8.23 16.85
CA ARG A 318 -7.94 7.37 16.27
C ARG A 318 -9.33 7.99 16.39
N GLU A 319 -9.59 8.68 17.46
CA GLU A 319 -10.87 9.39 17.67
C GLU A 319 -11.02 10.49 16.64
N LYS A 320 -10.00 11.34 16.49
CA LYS A 320 -9.98 12.42 15.49
C LYS A 320 -10.08 11.90 14.06
N LEU A 321 -9.31 10.88 13.71
CA LEU A 321 -9.41 10.25 12.40
C LEU A 321 -10.82 9.70 12.14
N ASN A 322 -11.45 9.08 13.14
CA ASN A 322 -12.82 8.57 12.99
C ASN A 322 -13.84 9.70 12.87
N GLU A 323 -13.61 10.86 13.47
CA GLU A 323 -14.45 12.06 13.28
C GLU A 323 -14.36 12.57 11.84
N GLU A 324 -13.17 12.78 11.30
CA GLU A 324 -12.97 13.20 9.91
C GLU A 324 -13.57 12.21 8.91
N LEU A 325 -13.39 10.91 9.14
CA LEU A 325 -14.01 9.87 8.31
C LEU A 325 -15.54 9.84 8.45
N ARG A 326 -16.08 10.20 9.62
CA ARG A 326 -17.51 10.34 9.84
C ARG A 326 -18.07 11.53 9.07
N GLU A 327 -17.44 12.69 9.16
CA GLU A 327 -17.83 13.89 8.39
C GLU A 327 -17.88 13.60 6.89
N MET A 328 -16.86 12.94 6.36
CA MET A 328 -16.85 12.50 4.96
C MET A 328 -18.06 11.60 4.65
N ARG A 329 -18.28 10.56 5.45
CA ARG A 329 -19.37 9.59 5.26
C ARG A 329 -20.77 10.22 5.38
N GLU A 330 -20.92 11.25 6.23
CA GLU A 330 -22.16 11.96 6.48
C GLU A 330 -22.42 13.09 5.46
N SER A 331 -21.48 13.39 4.57
CA SER A 331 -21.72 14.32 3.47
C SER A 331 -22.83 13.82 2.54
N GLU A 332 -23.58 14.74 1.93
CA GLU A 332 -24.68 14.39 1.01
C GLU A 332 -24.21 13.43 -0.10
N MET A 333 -23.04 13.70 -0.68
CA MET A 333 -22.47 12.87 -1.73
C MET A 333 -22.29 11.41 -1.28
N TRP A 334 -21.65 11.18 -0.11
CA TRP A 334 -21.38 9.80 0.34
C TRP A 334 -22.59 9.11 0.96
N GLN A 335 -23.55 9.85 1.52
CA GLN A 335 -24.87 9.32 1.88
C GLN A 335 -25.65 8.86 0.65
N THR A 336 -25.67 9.66 -0.41
CA THR A 336 -26.25 9.28 -1.70
C THR A 336 -25.60 8.02 -2.24
N GLY A 337 -24.27 7.96 -2.21
CA GLY A 337 -23.53 6.77 -2.64
C GLY A 337 -23.86 5.51 -1.83
N ALA A 338 -24.14 5.64 -0.54
CA ALA A 338 -24.55 4.51 0.27
C ALA A 338 -25.90 3.93 -0.17
N VAL A 339 -26.83 4.80 -0.58
CA VAL A 339 -28.14 4.39 -1.13
C VAL A 339 -27.96 3.77 -2.51
N VAL A 340 -27.21 4.40 -3.41
CA VAL A 340 -26.94 3.88 -4.76
C VAL A 340 -26.34 2.46 -4.70
N ARG A 341 -25.33 2.24 -3.86
CA ARG A 341 -24.74 0.89 -3.69
C ARG A 341 -25.72 -0.16 -3.19
N LYS A 342 -26.68 0.22 -2.31
CA LYS A 342 -27.73 -0.69 -1.84
C LYS A 342 -28.73 -1.07 -2.92
N LEU A 343 -28.93 -0.20 -3.91
CA LEU A 343 -29.87 -0.44 -5.02
C LEU A 343 -29.28 -1.31 -6.13
N ARG A 344 -27.99 -1.62 -6.08
CA ARG A 344 -27.36 -2.53 -7.05
C ARG A 344 -27.94 -3.94 -6.89
N PRO A 345 -28.28 -4.63 -8.00
CA PRO A 345 -28.88 -5.98 -7.93
C PRO A 345 -28.07 -7.00 -7.13
N GLU A 346 -26.76 -6.95 -7.21
CA GLU A 346 -25.83 -7.84 -6.50
C GLU A 346 -25.79 -7.61 -4.98
N ASN A 347 -26.41 -6.54 -4.49
CA ASN A 347 -26.47 -6.19 -3.06
C ASN A 347 -27.89 -6.31 -2.47
N ASN A 348 -28.87 -6.81 -3.25
CA ASN A 348 -30.26 -7.04 -2.84
C ASN A 348 -30.57 -8.51 -2.59
#